data_e3f89a7072b97d13ca33437315869467
#
_entry.id   e3f89a7072b97d13ca33437315869467
#
_cell.length_a   1.000
_cell.length_b   1.000
_cell.length_c   1.000
_cell.angle_alpha   90.00
_cell.angle_beta   90.00
_cell.angle_gamma   90.00
#
_symmetry.space_group_name_H-M   'P 1'
#
loop_
_entity.id
_entity.type
_entity.pdbx_description
1 polymer ?
#
loop_
_entity_poly.entity_id
_entity_poly.type
_entity_poly.pdbx_seq_one_letter_code
_entity_poly.pdbx_strand_id
1 'polypeptide(L)'
;MNLLERVFESMFHWYRLVGVASDGARALERDGVLAALVPAAPERAVVNAVVYRSADGLDAAYDEVAGAYDEIGAKWTVWVPAGDDTAAGLLESHGHELDARPWAMARPLDGVERPPAGALSDWTAEGSLTDVSEINDRSYTFGTDSFSRALKRLPDGAAHVYVVSDGGAPVGCLLVLDHEGNSEIQVVAVVPEARGRGITTKLLGHALADAAERGNETATLIATPLGYPVYERAGFEPLERVSMWERRPTASSG
;
A
#
# COMPACT_ATOMS: atom_id res chain seq x y z
N MET A 1 4.94 -9.45 -18.94
CA MET A 1 4.07 -8.61 -18.10
C MET A 1 4.56 -7.18 -18.25
N ASN A 2 3.70 -6.22 -18.59
CA ASN A 2 4.07 -4.80 -18.67
C ASN A 2 4.15 -4.18 -17.26
N LEU A 3 4.66 -2.94 -17.14
CA LEU A 3 4.88 -2.32 -15.83
C LEU A 3 3.59 -2.06 -15.04
N LEU A 4 2.51 -1.71 -15.73
CA LEU A 4 1.22 -1.48 -15.07
C LEU A 4 0.60 -2.77 -14.55
N GLU A 5 0.70 -3.85 -15.34
CA GLU A 5 0.29 -5.19 -14.87
C GLU A 5 1.09 -5.59 -13.62
N ARG A 6 2.42 -5.29 -13.57
CA ARG A 6 3.23 -5.55 -12.36
C ARG A 6 2.73 -4.78 -11.14
N VAL A 7 2.30 -3.52 -11.29
CA VAL A 7 1.69 -2.76 -10.19
C VAL A 7 0.46 -3.48 -9.64
N PHE A 8 -0.48 -3.89 -10.52
CA PHE A 8 -1.70 -4.55 -10.06
C PHE A 8 -1.45 -5.94 -9.48
N GLU A 9 -0.53 -6.75 -10.07
CA GLU A 9 -0.15 -8.04 -9.47
C GLU A 9 0.47 -7.88 -8.08
N SER A 10 1.30 -6.85 -7.89
CA SER A 10 1.86 -6.53 -6.58
C SER A 10 0.77 -6.10 -5.59
N MET A 11 -0.23 -5.32 -6.03
CA MET A 11 -1.39 -4.98 -5.20
C MET A 11 -2.20 -6.23 -4.81
N PHE A 12 -2.40 -7.20 -5.72
CA PHE A 12 -3.01 -8.49 -5.36
C PHE A 12 -2.17 -9.22 -4.32
N HIS A 13 -0.85 -9.23 -4.47
CA HIS A 13 0.05 -9.83 -3.49
C HIS A 13 -0.06 -9.14 -2.12
N TRP A 14 0.01 -7.81 -2.10
CA TRP A 14 -0.14 -7.01 -0.88
C TRP A 14 -1.45 -7.30 -0.14
N TYR A 15 -2.59 -7.27 -0.83
CA TYR A 15 -3.88 -7.48 -0.17
C TYR A 15 -4.12 -8.92 0.28
N ARG A 16 -3.47 -9.92 -0.33
CA ARG A 16 -3.42 -11.28 0.25
C ARG A 16 -2.68 -11.30 1.59
N LEU A 17 -1.56 -10.57 1.68
CA LEU A 17 -0.81 -10.45 2.93
C LEU A 17 -1.59 -9.68 4.00
N VAL A 18 -2.24 -8.59 3.64
CA VAL A 18 -3.12 -7.82 4.54
C VAL A 18 -4.27 -8.69 5.07
N GLY A 19 -4.84 -9.55 4.23
CA GLY A 19 -5.89 -10.49 4.62
C GLY A 19 -5.48 -11.56 5.64
N VAL A 20 -4.20 -11.63 6.04
CA VAL A 20 -3.72 -12.53 7.11
C VAL A 20 -2.93 -11.78 8.20
N ALA A 21 -2.85 -10.44 8.10
CA ALA A 21 -1.94 -9.62 8.90
C ALA A 21 -2.43 -9.34 10.33
N SER A 22 -3.68 -9.60 10.67
CA SER A 22 -4.25 -9.39 12.00
C SER A 22 -5.29 -10.43 12.37
N ASP A 23 -5.72 -10.40 13.63
CA ASP A 23 -6.71 -11.37 14.11
C ASP A 23 -8.08 -11.10 13.47
N GLY A 24 -8.69 -12.16 12.96
CA GLY A 24 -9.95 -12.10 12.21
C GLY A 24 -9.83 -11.54 10.78
N ALA A 25 -8.64 -11.09 10.36
CA ALA A 25 -8.43 -10.69 8.97
C ALA A 25 -8.56 -11.90 8.05
N ARG A 26 -9.16 -11.68 6.88
CA ARG A 26 -9.29 -12.70 5.83
C ARG A 26 -9.21 -12.08 4.45
N ALA A 27 -8.72 -12.85 3.50
CA ALA A 27 -8.83 -12.55 2.08
C ALA A 27 -10.03 -13.31 1.49
N LEU A 28 -10.93 -12.58 0.83
CA LEU A 28 -12.01 -13.16 0.02
C LEU A 28 -11.57 -13.09 -1.43
N GLU A 29 -11.43 -14.25 -2.09
CA GLU A 29 -11.02 -14.30 -3.50
C GLU A 29 -12.08 -15.03 -4.33
N ARG A 30 -12.56 -14.40 -5.40
CA ARG A 30 -13.60 -14.88 -6.33
C ARG A 30 -13.30 -14.38 -7.75
N ASP A 31 -13.17 -15.29 -8.69
CA ASP A 31 -13.15 -15.00 -10.14
C ASP A 31 -12.32 -13.79 -10.58
N GLY A 32 -11.12 -13.64 -9.99
CA GLY A 32 -10.23 -12.52 -10.27
C GLY A 32 -10.52 -11.25 -9.45
N VAL A 33 -11.36 -11.32 -8.43
CA VAL A 33 -11.56 -10.27 -7.42
C VAL A 33 -10.93 -10.71 -6.10
N LEU A 34 -10.18 -9.84 -5.47
CA LEU A 34 -9.59 -10.04 -4.15
C LEU A 34 -10.00 -8.90 -3.23
N ALA A 35 -10.63 -9.24 -2.11
CA ALA A 35 -10.99 -8.33 -1.04
C ALA A 35 -10.22 -8.69 0.24
N ALA A 36 -9.49 -7.74 0.82
CA ALA A 36 -8.90 -7.87 2.14
C ALA A 36 -9.87 -7.32 3.19
N LEU A 37 -10.29 -8.17 4.11
CA LEU A 37 -11.21 -7.80 5.20
C LEU A 37 -10.43 -7.77 6.51
N VAL A 38 -10.37 -6.59 7.13
CA VAL A 38 -9.58 -6.33 8.35
C VAL A 38 -10.48 -5.77 9.46
N PRO A 39 -11.20 -6.63 10.20
CA PRO A 39 -12.13 -6.21 11.24
C PRO A 39 -11.45 -5.47 12.40
N ALA A 40 -10.13 -5.65 12.58
CA ALA A 40 -9.34 -4.92 13.57
C ALA A 40 -9.21 -3.41 13.29
N ALA A 41 -9.43 -2.96 12.04
CA ALA A 41 -9.34 -1.56 11.63
C ALA A 41 -10.47 -1.21 10.63
N PRO A 42 -11.75 -1.29 11.02
CA PRO A 42 -12.87 -1.11 10.11
C PRO A 42 -12.96 0.31 9.56
N GLU A 43 -12.37 1.29 10.24
CA GLU A 43 -12.32 2.68 9.81
C GLU A 43 -11.27 2.99 8.73
N ARG A 44 -10.40 2.03 8.40
CA ARG A 44 -9.28 2.21 7.46
C ARG A 44 -9.56 1.58 6.10
N ALA A 45 -10.11 2.35 5.17
CA ALA A 45 -10.41 1.87 3.82
C ALA A 45 -9.18 1.33 3.08
N VAL A 46 -7.99 1.91 3.31
CA VAL A 46 -6.75 1.50 2.62
C VAL A 46 -6.29 0.07 2.96
N VAL A 47 -6.70 -0.50 4.10
CA VAL A 47 -6.44 -1.89 4.45
C VAL A 47 -7.64 -2.80 4.18
N ASN A 48 -8.84 -2.22 4.14
CA ASN A 48 -10.08 -2.87 3.72
C ASN A 48 -10.30 -2.55 2.25
N ALA A 49 -9.63 -3.26 1.37
CA ALA A 49 -9.58 -2.87 -0.03
C ALA A 49 -9.80 -4.05 -0.99
N VAL A 50 -10.28 -3.71 -2.17
CA VAL A 50 -10.57 -4.61 -3.27
C VAL A 50 -9.69 -4.28 -4.46
N VAL A 51 -9.11 -5.30 -5.04
CA VAL A 51 -8.48 -5.29 -6.37
C VAL A 51 -9.15 -6.32 -7.25
N TYR A 52 -9.21 -6.08 -8.55
CA TYR A 52 -9.93 -6.93 -9.49
C TYR A 52 -9.25 -6.99 -10.85
N ARG A 53 -9.54 -8.00 -11.66
CA ARG A 53 -8.97 -8.23 -12.99
C ARG A 53 -9.87 -7.78 -14.13
N SER A 54 -11.19 -7.73 -13.91
CA SER A 54 -12.17 -7.27 -14.89
C SER A 54 -13.41 -6.68 -14.22
N ALA A 55 -14.04 -5.70 -14.87
CA ALA A 55 -15.27 -5.10 -14.40
C ALA A 55 -16.40 -6.13 -14.27
N ASP A 56 -16.50 -7.08 -15.21
CA ASP A 56 -17.50 -8.16 -15.14
C ASP A 56 -17.30 -9.06 -13.92
N GLY A 57 -16.03 -9.39 -13.57
CA GLY A 57 -15.72 -10.14 -12.36
C GLY A 57 -16.06 -9.37 -11.09
N LEU A 58 -15.79 -8.06 -11.08
CA LEU A 58 -16.16 -7.17 -9.98
C LEU A 58 -17.68 -7.11 -9.79
N ASP A 59 -18.45 -6.94 -10.87
CA ASP A 59 -19.91 -6.92 -10.84
C ASP A 59 -20.48 -8.25 -10.29
N ALA A 60 -19.98 -9.38 -10.78
CA ALA A 60 -20.42 -10.70 -10.35
C ALA A 60 -20.11 -10.98 -8.86
N ALA A 61 -19.01 -10.46 -8.31
CA ALA A 61 -18.61 -10.65 -6.92
C ALA A 61 -19.13 -9.57 -5.96
N TYR A 62 -19.70 -8.48 -6.49
CA TYR A 62 -19.96 -7.26 -5.72
C TYR A 62 -20.80 -7.48 -4.48
N ASP A 63 -21.95 -8.17 -4.59
CA ASP A 63 -22.87 -8.37 -3.47
C ASP A 63 -22.23 -9.20 -2.33
N GLU A 64 -21.45 -10.24 -2.67
CA GLU A 64 -20.73 -11.05 -1.68
C GLU A 64 -19.67 -10.21 -0.96
N VAL A 65 -18.89 -9.42 -1.72
CA VAL A 65 -17.84 -8.54 -1.18
C VAL A 65 -18.46 -7.46 -0.29
N ALA A 66 -19.49 -6.77 -0.77
CA ALA A 66 -20.17 -5.72 -0.02
C ALA A 66 -20.79 -6.26 1.27
N GLY A 67 -21.46 -7.42 1.21
CA GLY A 67 -22.00 -8.10 2.39
C GLY A 67 -20.93 -8.43 3.43
N ALA A 68 -19.76 -8.89 2.98
CA ALA A 68 -18.65 -9.20 3.86
C ALA A 68 -18.07 -7.97 4.58
N TYR A 69 -18.02 -6.81 3.92
CA TYR A 69 -17.62 -5.54 4.56
C TYR A 69 -18.72 -4.99 5.48
N ASP A 70 -19.98 -5.14 5.12
CA ASP A 70 -21.11 -4.74 5.95
C ASP A 70 -21.16 -5.55 7.26
N GLU A 71 -20.85 -6.86 7.23
CA GLU A 71 -20.73 -7.71 8.43
C GLU A 71 -19.72 -7.20 9.45
N ILE A 72 -18.59 -6.66 9.00
CA ILE A 72 -17.53 -6.13 9.87
C ILE A 72 -17.67 -4.62 10.10
N GLY A 73 -18.67 -3.97 9.52
CA GLY A 73 -18.91 -2.54 9.63
C GLY A 73 -17.76 -1.70 9.06
N ALA A 74 -17.09 -2.18 8.03
CA ALA A 74 -15.90 -1.54 7.53
C ALA A 74 -16.19 -0.51 6.42
N LYS A 75 -15.45 0.58 6.50
CA LYS A 75 -15.19 1.48 5.39
C LYS A 75 -14.19 0.79 4.45
N TRP A 76 -14.45 0.75 3.15
CA TRP A 76 -13.61 0.05 2.21
C TRP A 76 -13.47 0.75 0.87
N THR A 77 -12.42 0.42 0.12
CA THR A 77 -12.13 1.03 -1.18
C THR A 77 -11.94 -0.02 -2.28
N VAL A 78 -12.28 0.34 -3.50
CA VAL A 78 -11.94 -0.42 -4.70
C VAL A 78 -10.89 0.36 -5.50
N TRP A 79 -9.81 -0.30 -5.86
CA TRP A 79 -8.77 0.27 -6.70
C TRP A 79 -9.14 0.06 -8.17
N VAL A 80 -9.43 1.15 -8.88
CA VAL A 80 -9.89 1.12 -10.27
C VAL A 80 -8.79 1.64 -11.20
N PRO A 81 -8.34 0.84 -12.19
CA PRO A 81 -7.41 1.30 -13.22
C PRO A 81 -7.94 2.50 -14.01
N ALA A 82 -7.06 3.31 -14.57
CA ALA A 82 -7.47 4.39 -15.46
C ALA A 82 -8.26 3.85 -16.65
N GLY A 83 -9.32 4.58 -17.03
CA GLY A 83 -10.13 4.23 -18.19
C GLY A 83 -11.11 3.07 -17.99
N ASP A 84 -11.18 2.45 -16.81
CA ASP A 84 -12.23 1.47 -16.50
C ASP A 84 -13.53 2.18 -16.04
N ASP A 85 -14.17 2.86 -16.99
CA ASP A 85 -15.41 3.59 -16.74
C ASP A 85 -16.58 2.64 -16.40
N THR A 86 -16.50 1.38 -16.80
CA THR A 86 -17.51 0.36 -16.46
C THR A 86 -17.48 0.07 -14.96
N ALA A 87 -16.29 -0.23 -14.41
CA ALA A 87 -16.15 -0.44 -12.98
C ALA A 87 -16.48 0.84 -12.17
N ALA A 88 -16.02 2.00 -12.63
CA ALA A 88 -16.35 3.27 -11.99
C ALA A 88 -17.86 3.52 -11.92
N GLY A 89 -18.59 3.33 -13.03
CA GLY A 89 -20.04 3.47 -13.08
C GLY A 89 -20.79 2.44 -12.20
N LEU A 90 -20.32 1.20 -12.16
CA LEU A 90 -20.82 0.18 -11.24
C LEU A 90 -20.70 0.65 -9.79
N LEU A 91 -19.51 1.08 -9.38
CA LEU A 91 -19.24 1.51 -8.01
C LEU A 91 -20.06 2.74 -7.61
N GLU A 92 -20.17 3.72 -8.51
CA GLU A 92 -21.03 4.90 -8.30
C GLU A 92 -22.50 4.51 -8.09
N SER A 93 -23.01 3.55 -8.88
CA SER A 93 -24.38 3.05 -8.74
C SER A 93 -24.66 2.36 -7.41
N HIS A 94 -23.61 1.81 -6.77
CA HIS A 94 -23.64 1.20 -5.45
C HIS A 94 -23.27 2.15 -4.31
N GLY A 95 -23.17 3.47 -4.58
CA GLY A 95 -22.95 4.49 -3.56
C GLY A 95 -21.49 4.64 -3.12
N HIS A 96 -20.54 4.17 -3.92
CA HIS A 96 -19.13 4.53 -3.72
C HIS A 96 -18.90 5.97 -4.17
N GLU A 97 -17.99 6.65 -3.47
CA GLU A 97 -17.53 7.99 -3.82
C GLU A 97 -16.05 7.94 -4.23
N LEU A 98 -15.68 8.73 -5.23
CA LEU A 98 -14.30 8.88 -5.63
C LEU A 98 -13.53 9.64 -4.53
N ASP A 99 -12.64 8.95 -3.80
CA ASP A 99 -11.85 9.52 -2.70
C ASP A 99 -10.53 10.14 -3.20
N ALA A 100 -9.78 9.42 -4.04
CA ALA A 100 -8.47 9.87 -4.51
C ALA A 100 -8.11 9.31 -5.89
N ARG A 101 -7.15 9.97 -6.55
CA ARG A 101 -6.54 9.53 -7.81
C ARG A 101 -5.01 9.58 -7.74
N PRO A 102 -4.37 8.67 -6.97
CA PRO A 102 -2.91 8.57 -6.94
C PRO A 102 -2.33 8.09 -8.26
N TRP A 103 -1.00 8.21 -8.40
CA TRP A 103 -0.27 7.71 -9.55
C TRP A 103 0.29 6.32 -9.28
N ALA A 104 0.05 5.38 -10.18
CA ALA A 104 0.89 4.21 -10.33
C ALA A 104 2.22 4.64 -10.94
N MET A 105 3.33 4.29 -10.31
CA MET A 105 4.66 4.65 -10.76
C MET A 105 5.57 3.41 -10.76
N ALA A 106 6.52 3.39 -11.67
CA ALA A 106 7.51 2.33 -11.75
C ALA A 106 8.88 2.87 -12.13
N ARG A 107 9.92 2.10 -11.83
CA ARG A 107 11.26 2.32 -12.34
C ARG A 107 11.98 0.99 -12.58
N PRO A 108 12.90 0.90 -13.56
CA PRO A 108 13.86 -0.20 -13.64
C PRO A 108 14.86 -0.09 -12.47
N LEU A 109 15.39 -1.24 -12.06
CA LEU A 109 16.42 -1.34 -11.02
C LEU A 109 17.83 -1.50 -11.58
N ASP A 110 17.99 -1.62 -12.92
CA ASP A 110 19.29 -1.58 -13.55
C ASP A 110 19.98 -0.23 -13.31
N GLY A 111 21.26 -0.25 -13.00
CA GLY A 111 22.05 0.94 -12.72
C GLY A 111 21.70 1.68 -11.42
N VAL A 112 20.92 1.08 -10.53
CA VAL A 112 20.69 1.67 -9.20
C VAL A 112 21.98 1.62 -8.39
N GLU A 113 22.47 2.79 -8.00
CA GLU A 113 23.63 2.91 -7.12
C GLU A 113 23.21 2.94 -5.65
N ARG A 114 23.95 2.19 -4.84
CA ARG A 114 23.78 2.26 -3.38
C ARG A 114 24.20 3.64 -2.85
N PRO A 115 23.41 4.28 -2.00
CA PRO A 115 23.82 5.53 -1.36
C PRO A 115 25.16 5.38 -0.61
N PRO A 116 26.01 6.41 -0.55
CA PRO A 116 27.26 6.36 0.18
C PRO A 116 27.06 5.96 1.66
N ALA A 117 28.03 5.26 2.23
CA ALA A 117 28.02 4.96 3.64
C ALA A 117 27.89 6.26 4.47
N GLY A 118 26.98 6.29 5.43
CA GLY A 118 26.69 7.48 6.23
C GLY A 118 25.76 8.53 5.57
N ALA A 119 25.24 8.29 4.36
CA ALA A 119 24.21 9.15 3.75
C ALA A 119 22.97 9.26 4.64
N LEU A 120 22.68 8.23 5.39
CA LEU A 120 21.63 8.15 6.40
C LEU A 120 22.22 7.48 7.64
N SER A 121 22.30 8.22 8.76
CA SER A 121 22.68 7.65 10.05
C SER A 121 21.48 7.00 10.73
N ASP A 122 21.74 6.04 11.59
CA ASP A 122 20.72 5.38 12.42
C ASP A 122 19.57 4.74 11.63
N TRP A 123 19.89 4.09 10.52
CA TRP A 123 18.92 3.30 9.76
C TRP A 123 19.21 1.80 9.85
N THR A 124 18.18 0.98 9.64
CA THR A 124 18.30 -0.48 9.53
C THR A 124 17.37 -1.01 8.43
N ALA A 125 17.80 -2.09 7.79
CA ALA A 125 16.97 -2.91 6.92
C ALA A 125 16.28 -4.06 7.68
N GLU A 126 16.50 -4.14 9.00
CA GLU A 126 15.96 -5.15 9.91
C GLU A 126 14.94 -4.52 10.88
N GLY A 127 14.17 -3.54 10.41
CA GLY A 127 13.11 -2.93 11.20
C GLY A 127 11.97 -3.89 11.48
N SER A 128 11.14 -3.58 12.47
CA SER A 128 9.96 -4.36 12.80
C SER A 128 8.70 -3.81 12.16
N LEU A 129 7.68 -4.67 11.98
CA LEU A 129 6.34 -4.22 11.58
C LEU A 129 5.71 -3.28 12.62
N THR A 130 6.07 -3.43 13.89
CA THR A 130 5.64 -2.53 14.97
C THR A 130 6.14 -1.11 14.71
N ASP A 131 7.44 -0.95 14.39
CA ASP A 131 8.00 0.37 14.05
C ASP A 131 7.29 1.00 12.85
N VAL A 132 7.07 0.21 11.77
CA VAL A 132 6.35 0.67 10.57
C VAL A 132 4.95 1.16 10.92
N SER A 133 4.22 0.39 11.70
CA SER A 133 2.84 0.68 12.07
C SER A 133 2.75 1.91 12.96
N GLU A 134 3.60 2.03 13.98
CA GLU A 134 3.66 3.18 14.87
C GLU A 134 4.06 4.48 14.13
N ILE A 135 5.05 4.40 13.22
CA ILE A 135 5.44 5.54 12.38
C ILE A 135 4.27 5.93 11.47
N ASN A 136 3.57 4.96 10.87
CA ASN A 136 2.42 5.23 10.02
C ASN A 136 1.30 5.93 10.80
N ASP A 137 0.91 5.40 11.95
CA ASP A 137 -0.16 5.98 12.78
C ASP A 137 0.17 7.40 13.25
N ARG A 138 1.44 7.68 13.58
CA ARG A 138 1.93 9.03 13.92
C ARG A 138 2.02 9.97 12.73
N SER A 139 2.27 9.45 11.53
CA SER A 139 2.50 10.26 10.31
C SER A 139 1.21 10.75 9.68
N TYR A 140 0.16 9.96 9.77
CA TYR A 140 -1.15 10.28 9.25
C TYR A 140 -2.07 10.58 10.42
N THR A 141 -2.51 11.83 10.54
CA THR A 141 -3.30 12.39 11.65
C THR A 141 -4.68 11.75 11.83
N PHE A 142 -4.80 10.45 11.66
CA PHE A 142 -6.04 9.72 11.94
C PHE A 142 -6.29 9.54 13.44
N GLY A 143 -5.32 9.93 14.30
CA GLY A 143 -5.46 9.95 15.76
C GLY A 143 -5.72 8.60 16.40
N THR A 144 -5.45 7.51 15.69
CA THR A 144 -5.77 6.14 16.11
C THR A 144 -4.56 5.22 15.88
N ASP A 145 -4.55 4.09 16.55
CA ASP A 145 -3.64 2.97 16.36
C ASP A 145 -4.13 2.00 15.26
N SER A 146 -4.89 2.50 14.31
CA SER A 146 -5.63 1.68 13.35
C SER A 146 -4.72 0.87 12.44
N PHE A 147 -3.57 1.43 12.03
CA PHE A 147 -2.64 0.69 11.20
C PHE A 147 -1.88 -0.37 12.02
N SER A 148 -1.51 -0.04 13.28
CA SER A 148 -0.92 -1.00 14.22
C SER A 148 -1.86 -2.16 14.55
N ARG A 149 -3.17 -1.94 14.56
CA ARG A 149 -4.16 -3.02 14.71
C ARG A 149 -4.29 -3.86 13.45
N ALA A 150 -4.20 -3.23 12.27
CA ALA A 150 -4.37 -3.89 10.98
C ALA A 150 -3.17 -4.74 10.56
N LEU A 151 -1.94 -4.30 10.86
CA LEU A 151 -0.70 -4.90 10.38
C LEU A 151 0.17 -5.36 11.56
N LYS A 152 -0.24 -6.45 12.22
CA LYS A 152 0.47 -7.02 13.37
C LYS A 152 1.55 -8.02 13.00
N ARG A 153 1.33 -8.77 11.93
CA ARG A 153 2.22 -9.84 11.47
C ARG A 153 2.13 -10.00 9.96
N LEU A 154 3.24 -10.40 9.38
CA LEU A 154 3.30 -10.94 8.02
C LEU A 154 4.00 -12.29 8.08
N PRO A 155 3.81 -13.17 7.08
CA PRO A 155 4.61 -14.38 6.95
C PRO A 155 6.10 -14.06 6.92
N ASP A 156 6.93 -14.91 7.52
CA ASP A 156 8.37 -14.72 7.56
C ASP A 156 8.95 -14.53 6.14
N GLY A 157 9.75 -13.50 5.96
CA GLY A 157 10.35 -13.16 4.68
C GLY A 157 9.41 -12.54 3.65
N ALA A 158 8.13 -12.30 3.98
CA ALA A 158 7.18 -11.68 3.04
C ALA A 158 7.49 -10.20 2.77
N ALA A 159 8.20 -9.52 3.64
CA ALA A 159 8.51 -8.10 3.52
C ALA A 159 9.91 -7.77 4.02
N HIS A 160 10.53 -6.77 3.39
CA HIS A 160 11.75 -6.12 3.86
C HIS A 160 11.37 -4.79 4.52
N VAL A 161 11.75 -4.63 5.78
CA VAL A 161 11.35 -3.48 6.59
C VAL A 161 12.54 -2.56 6.80
N TYR A 162 12.43 -1.32 6.34
CA TYR A 162 13.44 -0.29 6.49
C TYR A 162 12.97 0.79 7.47
N VAL A 163 13.79 1.07 8.48
CA VAL A 163 13.46 2.04 9.53
C VAL A 163 14.64 2.98 9.73
N VAL A 164 14.34 4.24 9.97
CA VAL A 164 15.29 5.28 10.43
C VAL A 164 14.87 5.72 11.81
N SER A 165 15.86 5.79 12.71
CA SER A 165 15.71 6.33 14.06
C SER A 165 16.40 7.69 14.20
N ASP A 166 15.93 8.50 15.13
CA ASP A 166 16.55 9.76 15.55
C ASP A 166 16.58 9.79 17.08
N GLY A 167 17.77 9.83 17.67
CA GLY A 167 17.93 9.71 19.11
C GLY A 167 17.36 8.41 19.71
N GLY A 168 17.37 7.32 18.93
CA GLY A 168 16.83 6.03 19.31
C GLY A 168 15.32 5.85 19.12
N ALA A 169 14.59 6.89 18.67
CA ALA A 169 13.16 6.82 18.37
C ALA A 169 12.94 6.59 16.86
N PRO A 170 12.10 5.65 16.42
CA PRO A 170 11.75 5.46 15.02
C PRO A 170 11.03 6.69 14.46
N VAL A 171 11.53 7.24 13.33
CA VAL A 171 11.00 8.48 12.73
C VAL A 171 10.64 8.36 11.26
N GLY A 172 11.10 7.33 10.57
CA GLY A 172 10.80 7.10 9.17
C GLY A 172 10.87 5.62 8.82
N CYS A 173 10.01 5.19 7.93
CA CYS A 173 9.96 3.80 7.47
C CYS A 173 9.56 3.67 6.01
N LEU A 174 9.88 2.51 5.45
CA LEU A 174 9.24 1.95 4.26
C LEU A 174 9.26 0.42 4.33
N LEU A 175 8.32 -0.17 3.64
CA LEU A 175 8.16 -1.61 3.51
C LEU A 175 8.30 -1.99 2.04
N VAL A 176 9.05 -3.03 1.75
CA VAL A 176 9.23 -3.55 0.39
C VAL A 176 8.74 -4.99 0.34
N LEU A 177 7.96 -5.28 -0.69
CA LEU A 177 7.47 -6.62 -0.99
C LEU A 177 8.05 -7.06 -2.33
N ASP A 178 8.72 -8.19 -2.34
CA ASP A 178 9.24 -8.76 -3.58
C ASP A 178 8.24 -9.77 -4.15
N HIS A 179 7.87 -9.60 -5.41
CA HIS A 179 6.97 -10.50 -6.11
C HIS A 179 7.31 -10.57 -7.60
N GLU A 180 7.60 -11.75 -8.11
CA GLU A 180 7.87 -12.02 -9.54
C GLU A 180 8.86 -11.04 -10.21
N GLY A 181 10.01 -10.79 -9.54
CA GLY A 181 11.06 -9.89 -10.05
C GLY A 181 10.73 -8.40 -9.93
N ASN A 182 9.69 -8.04 -9.19
CA ASN A 182 9.31 -6.68 -8.86
C ASN A 182 9.39 -6.43 -7.35
N SER A 183 9.87 -5.26 -6.97
CA SER A 183 9.85 -4.77 -5.58
C SER A 183 8.78 -3.69 -5.43
N GLU A 184 7.68 -4.02 -4.79
CA GLU A 184 6.64 -3.05 -4.47
C GLU A 184 7.00 -2.26 -3.22
N ILE A 185 7.05 -0.93 -3.34
CA ILE A 185 7.31 -0.02 -2.23
C ILE A 185 5.98 0.33 -1.55
N GLN A 186 5.82 -0.11 -0.33
CA GLN A 186 4.62 0.09 0.47
C GLN A 186 4.91 0.87 1.76
N VAL A 187 3.88 1.43 2.35
CA VAL A 187 3.88 2.03 3.70
C VAL A 187 5.04 3.00 3.94
N VAL A 188 5.27 3.91 3.00
CA VAL A 188 6.30 4.96 3.19
C VAL A 188 5.76 6.05 4.10
N ALA A 189 6.42 6.24 5.24
CA ALA A 189 6.01 7.25 6.22
C ALA A 189 7.21 7.92 6.91
N VAL A 190 7.06 9.20 7.22
CA VAL A 190 7.99 9.97 8.06
C VAL A 190 7.16 10.83 9.00
N VAL A 191 7.43 10.73 10.30
CA VAL A 191 6.71 11.50 11.32
C VAL A 191 6.84 13.01 11.04
N PRO A 192 5.82 13.82 11.35
CA PRO A 192 5.78 15.24 10.98
C PRO A 192 7.03 16.02 11.38
N GLU A 193 7.55 15.81 12.58
CA GLU A 193 8.71 16.48 13.14
C GLU A 193 10.05 16.14 12.46
N ALA A 194 10.11 15.06 11.70
CA ALA A 194 11.29 14.62 10.95
C ALA A 194 11.21 14.87 9.44
N ARG A 195 10.12 15.44 8.95
CA ARG A 195 9.94 15.77 7.53
C ARG A 195 10.93 16.84 7.04
N GLY A 196 11.12 16.92 5.71
CA GLY A 196 12.02 17.88 5.10
C GLY A 196 13.52 17.58 5.22
N ARG A 197 13.89 16.49 5.90
CA ARG A 197 15.29 16.08 6.15
C ARG A 197 15.83 15.09 5.10
N GLY A 198 15.08 14.78 4.06
CA GLY A 198 15.47 13.85 3.00
C GLY A 198 15.48 12.38 3.42
N ILE A 199 14.83 12.03 4.53
CA ILE A 199 14.80 10.66 5.08
C ILE A 199 14.23 9.69 4.05
N THR A 200 13.05 9.98 3.49
CA THR A 200 12.41 9.10 2.49
C THR A 200 13.32 8.84 1.28
N THR A 201 13.94 9.89 0.73
CA THR A 201 14.80 9.75 -0.46
C THR A 201 16.01 8.85 -0.19
N LYS A 202 16.63 9.01 0.98
CA LYS A 202 17.82 8.24 1.36
C LYS A 202 17.45 6.78 1.68
N LEU A 203 16.39 6.57 2.45
CA LEU A 203 15.92 5.23 2.83
C LEU A 203 15.49 4.46 1.58
N LEU A 204 14.76 5.12 0.67
CA LEU A 204 14.37 4.57 -0.61
C LEU A 204 15.58 4.17 -1.47
N GLY A 205 16.63 5.01 -1.50
CA GLY A 205 17.87 4.68 -2.21
C GLY A 205 18.51 3.37 -1.71
N HIS A 206 18.55 3.14 -0.40
CA HIS A 206 19.04 1.88 0.16
C HIS A 206 18.12 0.70 -0.19
N ALA A 207 16.81 0.87 -0.05
CA ALA A 207 15.84 -0.17 -0.36
C ALA A 207 15.86 -0.60 -1.83
N LEU A 208 16.03 0.35 -2.76
CA LEU A 208 16.14 0.07 -4.20
C LEU A 208 17.45 -0.66 -4.55
N ALA A 209 18.57 -0.28 -3.92
CA ALA A 209 19.84 -0.98 -4.10
C ALA A 209 19.77 -2.42 -3.59
N ASP A 210 19.21 -2.63 -2.39
CA ASP A 210 18.98 -3.96 -1.84
C ASP A 210 18.04 -4.79 -2.73
N ALA A 211 16.99 -4.17 -3.29
CA ALA A 211 16.06 -4.83 -4.21
C ALA A 211 16.76 -5.32 -5.49
N ALA A 212 17.64 -4.48 -6.07
CA ALA A 212 18.47 -4.86 -7.21
C ALA A 212 19.44 -6.01 -6.87
N GLU A 213 20.07 -5.97 -5.70
CA GLU A 213 20.96 -7.04 -5.22
C GLU A 213 20.24 -8.36 -4.97
N ARG A 214 18.95 -8.32 -4.59
CA ARG A 214 18.10 -9.52 -4.50
C ARG A 214 17.67 -10.06 -5.88
N GLY A 215 17.99 -9.36 -6.96
CA GLY A 215 17.71 -9.79 -8.33
C GLY A 215 16.37 -9.32 -8.89
N ASN A 216 15.71 -8.36 -8.23
CA ASN A 216 14.53 -7.74 -8.81
C ASN A 216 14.91 -6.81 -9.97
N GLU A 217 14.08 -6.79 -11.00
CA GLU A 217 14.30 -6.02 -12.24
C GLU A 217 13.66 -4.64 -12.20
N THR A 218 12.57 -4.52 -11.41
CA THR A 218 11.74 -3.32 -11.34
C THR A 218 11.34 -3.01 -9.91
N ALA A 219 11.03 -1.74 -9.66
CA ALA A 219 10.31 -1.30 -8.46
C ALA A 219 9.03 -0.55 -8.86
N THR A 220 7.97 -0.76 -8.10
CA THR A 220 6.66 -0.15 -8.32
C THR A 220 6.11 0.46 -7.03
N LEU A 221 5.20 1.41 -7.15
CA LEU A 221 4.48 2.01 -6.03
C LEU A 221 3.21 2.74 -6.48
N ILE A 222 2.36 3.06 -5.51
CA ILE A 222 1.23 3.99 -5.68
C ILE A 222 1.55 5.30 -4.93
N ALA A 223 1.68 6.40 -5.68
CA ALA A 223 2.10 7.70 -5.17
C ALA A 223 0.92 8.63 -4.90
N THR A 224 0.78 9.08 -3.66
CA THR A 224 -0.10 10.22 -3.36
C THR A 224 0.45 11.50 -3.98
N PRO A 225 -0.37 12.57 -4.16
CA PRO A 225 0.12 13.86 -4.65
C PRO A 225 1.30 14.43 -3.84
N LEU A 226 1.33 14.18 -2.53
CA LEU A 226 2.42 14.61 -1.66
C LEU A 226 3.71 13.79 -1.87
N GLY A 227 3.58 12.49 -2.11
CA GLY A 227 4.71 11.58 -2.33
C GLY A 227 5.30 11.67 -3.74
N TYR A 228 4.49 12.00 -4.74
CA TYR A 228 4.86 12.00 -6.15
C TYR A 228 6.22 12.68 -6.45
N PRO A 229 6.49 13.94 -6.00
CA PRO A 229 7.75 14.58 -6.29
C PRO A 229 8.98 13.90 -5.66
N VAL A 230 8.79 13.13 -4.60
CA VAL A 230 9.87 12.37 -3.95
C VAL A 230 10.24 11.18 -4.82
N TYR A 231 9.25 10.45 -5.31
CA TYR A 231 9.45 9.27 -6.15
C TYR A 231 9.96 9.63 -7.55
N GLU A 232 9.46 10.72 -8.14
CA GLU A 232 9.97 11.25 -9.41
C GLU A 232 11.48 11.56 -9.31
N ARG A 233 11.92 12.24 -8.25
CA ARG A 233 13.36 12.48 -7.99
C ARG A 233 14.16 11.20 -7.73
N ALA A 234 13.51 10.15 -7.27
CA ALA A 234 14.12 8.83 -7.10
C ALA A 234 14.10 7.99 -8.39
N GLY A 235 13.72 8.59 -9.53
CA GLY A 235 13.73 7.95 -10.84
C GLY A 235 12.51 7.07 -11.17
N PHE A 236 11.44 7.18 -10.40
CA PHE A 236 10.16 6.56 -10.77
C PHE A 236 9.47 7.40 -11.83
N GLU A 237 8.95 6.74 -12.83
CA GLU A 237 8.14 7.34 -13.89
C GLU A 237 6.66 7.07 -13.65
N PRO A 238 5.77 8.05 -13.88
CA PRO A 238 4.33 7.83 -13.79
C PRO A 238 3.87 6.95 -14.95
N LEU A 239 3.06 5.96 -14.63
CA LEU A 239 2.41 5.10 -15.62
C LEU A 239 1.00 5.64 -15.93
N GLU A 240 0.13 5.57 -14.94
CA GLU A 240 -1.23 6.12 -15.04
C GLU A 240 -1.83 6.45 -13.66
N ARG A 241 -2.99 7.10 -13.66
CA ARG A 241 -3.78 7.32 -12.45
C ARG A 241 -4.56 6.06 -12.09
N VAL A 242 -4.58 5.74 -10.81
CA VAL A 242 -5.45 4.71 -10.23
C VAL A 242 -6.47 5.40 -9.37
N SER A 243 -7.75 5.07 -9.52
CA SER A 243 -8.81 5.70 -8.75
C SER A 243 -9.15 4.86 -7.52
N MET A 244 -9.33 5.52 -6.38
CA MET A 244 -9.82 4.93 -5.15
C MET A 244 -11.29 5.27 -4.99
N TRP A 245 -12.16 4.27 -5.07
CA TRP A 245 -13.60 4.41 -4.89
C TRP A 245 -14.00 3.87 -3.54
N GLU A 246 -14.43 4.74 -2.63
CA GLU A 246 -14.68 4.43 -1.23
C GLU A 246 -16.16 4.27 -0.94
N ARG A 247 -16.52 3.22 -0.20
CA ARG A 247 -17.85 3.05 0.40
C ARG A 247 -17.74 3.11 1.92
N ARG A 248 -18.62 3.88 2.53
CA ARG A 248 -18.77 3.97 3.97
C ARG A 248 -19.89 3.06 4.44
N PRO A 249 -19.78 2.47 5.67
CA PRO A 249 -20.90 1.74 6.26
C PRO A 249 -22.14 2.64 6.30
N THR A 250 -23.27 2.12 5.90
CA THR A 250 -24.53 2.81 6.14
C THR A 250 -24.70 2.99 7.64
N ALA A 251 -24.92 4.22 8.10
CA ALA A 251 -25.21 4.46 9.50
C ALA A 251 -26.36 3.54 9.92
N SER A 252 -26.11 2.62 10.85
CA SER A 252 -27.19 1.80 11.43
C SER A 252 -28.21 2.75 12.00
N SER A 253 -29.40 2.80 11.40
CA SER A 253 -30.55 3.52 11.96
C SER A 253 -30.85 2.84 13.29
N GLY A 254 -30.33 3.45 14.40
CA GLY A 254 -30.58 3.00 15.76
C GLY A 254 -31.99 3.34 16.22
#